data_f0354a0a34f9b9896545ab6105ba5696
#
_entry.id   f0354a0a34f9b9896545ab6105ba5696
#
_cell.length_a   1.000
_cell.length_b   1.000
_cell.length_c   1.000
_cell.angle_alpha   90.00
_cell.angle_beta   90.00
_cell.angle_gamma   90.00
#
_symmetry.space_group_name_H-M   'P 1'
#
loop_
_entity.id
_entity.type
_entity.pdbx_description
1 polymer ?
#
loop_
_entity_poly.entity_id
_entity_poly.type
_entity_poly.pdbx_seq_one_letter_code
_entity_poly.pdbx_strand_id
1 'polypeptide(L)'
;MALAAAFAVRKKHVLVVDGDPQGSASCWSANASEEEPFPATVVNLAHAGRSLPAELKKLVDNYDVVLIDCPPAVDSAVPQAALLVSDLALIPLIPSPVDVAAAAPFIRLIENAQSLNPALRALVVPNMVQKQTRIAVGYLEHLASLPVPAAKTTVGLRTSHRQACALGSSVFGLGDREGVKEITSLLKEVERALAADSRVGLAVAP
;
A
#
# COMPACT_ATOMS: atom_id res chain seq x y z
N MET A 1 -5.62 3.65 2.37
CA MET A 1 -6.17 4.88 3.02
C MET A 1 -5.18 5.55 3.97
N ALA A 2 -4.62 4.91 5.02
CA ALA A 2 -3.70 5.57 5.97
C ALA A 2 -2.44 6.17 5.33
N LEU A 3 -1.81 5.49 4.36
CA LEU A 3 -0.68 6.03 3.59
C LEU A 3 -1.09 7.21 2.69
N ALA A 4 -2.29 7.17 2.11
CA ALA A 4 -2.81 8.30 1.33
C ALA A 4 -2.88 9.57 2.19
N ALA A 5 -3.47 9.46 3.38
CA ALA A 5 -3.50 10.56 4.33
C ALA A 5 -2.09 11.02 4.77
N ALA A 6 -1.15 10.08 4.96
CA ALA A 6 0.22 10.42 5.32
C ALA A 6 0.95 11.22 4.23
N PHE A 7 0.77 10.88 2.96
CA PHE A 7 1.29 11.66 1.83
C PHE A 7 0.61 13.04 1.75
N ALA A 8 -0.72 13.10 1.95
CA ALA A 8 -1.46 14.37 1.93
C ALA A 8 -1.01 15.32 3.06
N VAL A 9 -0.72 14.82 4.26
CA VAL A 9 -0.12 15.60 5.36
C VAL A 9 1.24 16.20 4.93
N ARG A 10 1.96 15.56 4.02
CA ARG A 10 3.18 16.11 3.39
C ARG A 10 2.92 16.99 2.18
N LYS A 11 1.68 17.46 2.02
CA LYS A 11 1.25 18.35 0.92
C LYS A 11 1.45 17.74 -0.47
N LYS A 12 1.34 16.42 -0.59
CA LYS A 12 1.31 15.72 -1.86
C LYS A 12 -0.12 15.64 -2.37
N HIS A 13 -0.31 15.83 -3.65
CA HIS A 13 -1.57 15.52 -4.33
C HIS A 13 -1.65 14.00 -4.51
N VAL A 14 -2.62 13.38 -3.87
CA VAL A 14 -2.75 11.92 -3.82
C VAL A 14 -4.01 11.46 -4.50
N LEU A 15 -3.86 10.49 -5.41
CA LEU A 15 -4.94 9.72 -5.99
C LEU A 15 -4.96 8.33 -5.34
N VAL A 16 -6.10 7.91 -4.87
CA VAL A 16 -6.39 6.51 -4.52
C VAL A 16 -7.30 5.93 -5.59
N VAL A 17 -6.86 4.86 -6.21
CA VAL A 17 -7.63 4.10 -7.19
C VAL A 17 -8.16 2.85 -6.48
N ASP A 18 -9.46 2.80 -6.30
CA ASP A 18 -10.15 1.63 -5.78
C ASP A 18 -10.36 0.63 -6.93
N GLY A 19 -9.55 -0.39 -6.95
CA GLY A 19 -9.57 -1.47 -7.94
C GLY A 19 -10.29 -2.72 -7.44
N ASP A 20 -10.80 -2.71 -6.21
CA ASP A 20 -11.56 -3.82 -5.65
C ASP A 20 -13.06 -3.65 -5.94
N PRO A 21 -13.73 -4.66 -6.52
CA PRO A 21 -15.19 -4.65 -6.69
C PRO A 21 -15.99 -4.44 -5.38
N GLN A 22 -15.40 -4.72 -4.21
CA GLN A 22 -16.02 -4.44 -2.93
C GLN A 22 -16.07 -2.94 -2.60
N GLY A 23 -15.26 -2.11 -3.26
CA GLY A 23 -15.31 -0.66 -3.16
C GLY A 23 -14.92 -0.13 -1.77
N SER A 24 -14.03 -0.80 -1.06
CA SER A 24 -13.69 -0.46 0.33
C SER A 24 -13.06 0.91 0.47
N ALA A 25 -12.16 1.29 -0.43
CA ALA A 25 -11.53 2.62 -0.42
C ALA A 25 -12.54 3.72 -0.78
N SER A 26 -13.42 3.46 -1.74
CA SER A 26 -14.51 4.36 -2.13
C SER A 26 -15.50 4.58 -0.99
N CYS A 27 -15.93 3.49 -0.34
CA CYS A 27 -16.80 3.56 0.83
C CYS A 27 -16.14 4.32 1.99
N TRP A 28 -14.86 4.07 2.24
CA TRP A 28 -14.12 4.80 3.28
C TRP A 28 -14.17 6.31 3.02
N SER A 29 -13.82 6.78 1.84
CA SER A 29 -13.82 8.21 1.53
C SER A 29 -15.23 8.83 1.55
N ALA A 30 -16.25 8.08 1.17
CA ALA A 30 -17.64 8.53 1.19
C ALA A 30 -18.22 8.72 2.60
N ASN A 31 -17.61 8.11 3.63
CA ASN A 31 -18.00 8.32 5.03
C ASN A 31 -17.50 9.65 5.60
N ALA A 32 -16.61 10.38 4.90
CA ALA A 32 -16.12 11.67 5.34
C ALA A 32 -17.23 12.74 5.32
N SER A 33 -17.19 13.68 6.27
CA SER A 33 -18.12 14.80 6.25
C SER A 33 -17.73 15.84 5.19
N GLU A 34 -18.66 16.71 4.82
CA GLU A 34 -18.36 17.82 3.91
C GLU A 34 -17.38 18.84 4.50
N GLU A 35 -17.41 19.00 5.83
CA GLU A 35 -16.50 19.90 6.56
C GLU A 35 -15.08 19.35 6.67
N GLU A 36 -14.95 18.02 6.75
CA GLU A 36 -13.65 17.33 6.85
C GLU A 36 -13.57 16.21 5.80
N PRO A 37 -13.41 16.53 4.52
CA PRO A 37 -13.32 15.53 3.46
C PRO A 37 -12.04 14.70 3.60
N PHE A 38 -12.07 13.47 3.07
CA PHE A 38 -10.86 12.66 3.04
C PHE A 38 -9.76 13.37 2.24
N PRO A 39 -8.50 13.42 2.74
CA PRO A 39 -7.47 14.33 2.19
C PRO A 39 -6.83 13.85 0.87
N ALA A 40 -7.41 12.86 0.21
CA ALA A 40 -6.97 12.37 -1.10
C ALA A 40 -8.17 12.18 -2.03
N THR A 41 -7.96 12.35 -3.33
CA THR A 41 -8.97 11.99 -4.33
C THR A 41 -9.10 10.47 -4.38
N VAL A 42 -10.32 9.96 -4.38
CA VAL A 42 -10.61 8.53 -4.52
C VAL A 42 -11.48 8.31 -5.75
N VAL A 43 -11.04 7.41 -6.64
CA VAL A 43 -11.79 7.02 -7.84
C VAL A 43 -11.93 5.50 -7.88
N ASN A 44 -13.10 5.01 -8.28
CA ASN A 44 -13.33 3.58 -8.44
C ASN A 44 -13.05 3.18 -9.90
N LEU A 45 -12.09 2.28 -10.09
CA LEU A 45 -11.73 1.67 -11.36
C LEU A 45 -11.77 0.13 -11.31
N ALA A 46 -12.56 -0.45 -10.41
CA ALA A 46 -12.66 -1.91 -10.25
C ALA A 46 -13.08 -2.63 -11.56
N HIS A 47 -13.85 -1.96 -12.40
CA HIS A 47 -14.29 -2.49 -13.68
C HIS A 47 -13.29 -2.32 -14.84
N ALA A 48 -12.20 -1.60 -14.62
CA ALA A 48 -11.20 -1.36 -15.66
C ALA A 48 -10.46 -2.64 -16.08
N GLY A 49 -10.28 -3.59 -15.15
CA GLY A 49 -9.61 -4.84 -15.46
C GLY A 49 -8.23 -4.62 -16.13
N ARG A 50 -8.03 -5.23 -17.29
CA ARG A 50 -6.78 -5.09 -18.07
C ARG A 50 -6.57 -3.69 -18.65
N SER A 51 -7.59 -2.87 -18.78
CA SER A 51 -7.47 -1.48 -19.27
C SER A 51 -7.05 -0.48 -18.19
N LEU A 52 -6.86 -0.91 -16.94
CA LEU A 52 -6.43 -0.07 -15.82
C LEU A 52 -5.26 0.86 -16.17
N PRO A 53 -4.16 0.41 -16.83
CA PRO A 53 -3.06 1.30 -17.21
C PRO A 53 -3.49 2.45 -18.13
N ALA A 54 -4.42 2.20 -19.05
CA ALA A 54 -4.92 3.23 -19.96
C ALA A 54 -5.81 4.26 -19.23
N GLU A 55 -6.59 3.83 -18.24
CA GLU A 55 -7.39 4.73 -17.40
C GLU A 55 -6.49 5.54 -16.46
N LEU A 56 -5.49 4.92 -15.86
CA LEU A 56 -4.52 5.62 -15.01
C LEU A 56 -3.79 6.72 -15.77
N LYS A 57 -3.36 6.46 -17.02
CA LYS A 57 -2.66 7.44 -17.85
C LYS A 57 -3.43 8.74 -18.05
N LYS A 58 -4.76 8.72 -17.96
CA LYS A 58 -5.61 9.91 -18.08
C LYS A 58 -5.61 10.79 -16.81
N LEU A 59 -5.19 10.21 -15.67
CA LEU A 59 -5.33 10.81 -14.35
C LEU A 59 -4.00 11.22 -13.72
N VAL A 60 -2.92 10.43 -13.95
CA VAL A 60 -1.68 10.51 -13.19
C VAL A 60 -0.98 11.87 -13.23
N ASP A 61 -1.08 12.60 -14.32
CA ASP A 61 -0.39 13.90 -14.52
C ASP A 61 -0.82 14.98 -13.50
N ASN A 62 -1.95 14.77 -12.81
CA ASN A 62 -2.48 15.71 -11.81
C ASN A 62 -2.09 15.36 -10.37
N TYR A 63 -1.34 14.27 -10.17
CA TYR A 63 -1.04 13.76 -8.83
C TYR A 63 0.44 13.47 -8.65
N ASP A 64 0.94 13.74 -7.45
CA ASP A 64 2.31 13.38 -7.06
C ASP A 64 2.45 11.89 -6.72
N VAL A 65 1.36 11.28 -6.24
CA VAL A 65 1.32 9.88 -5.76
C VAL A 65 0.01 9.24 -6.16
N VAL A 66 0.10 8.05 -6.71
CA VAL A 66 -1.05 7.19 -7.01
C VAL A 66 -0.96 5.91 -6.18
N LEU A 67 -1.98 5.63 -5.41
CA LEU A 67 -2.12 4.40 -4.64
C LEU A 67 -3.26 3.56 -5.25
N ILE A 68 -2.96 2.32 -5.61
CA ILE A 68 -3.94 1.41 -6.21
C ILE A 68 -4.31 0.37 -5.16
N ASP A 69 -5.55 0.39 -4.71
CA ASP A 69 -6.12 -0.63 -3.83
C ASP A 69 -6.62 -1.79 -4.68
N CYS A 70 -6.06 -2.97 -4.47
CA CYS A 70 -6.31 -4.15 -5.30
C CYS A 70 -7.11 -5.21 -4.54
N PRO A 71 -7.97 -5.99 -5.23
CA PRO A 71 -8.63 -7.12 -4.61
C PRO A 71 -7.62 -8.21 -4.18
N PRO A 72 -7.95 -9.03 -3.18
CA PRO A 72 -7.05 -10.08 -2.67
C PRO A 72 -6.89 -11.30 -3.61
N ALA A 73 -7.48 -11.26 -4.80
CA ALA A 73 -7.48 -12.36 -5.76
C ALA A 73 -6.33 -12.20 -6.78
N VAL A 74 -5.36 -13.10 -6.77
CA VAL A 74 -4.18 -13.09 -7.67
C VAL A 74 -4.53 -13.30 -9.16
N ASP A 75 -5.63 -13.96 -9.45
CA ASP A 75 -6.17 -14.21 -10.79
C ASP A 75 -7.00 -13.03 -11.33
N SER A 76 -7.28 -12.04 -10.48
CA SER A 76 -7.91 -10.80 -10.93
C SER A 76 -7.03 -10.04 -11.92
N ALA A 77 -7.65 -9.47 -12.95
CA ALA A 77 -6.96 -8.68 -13.95
C ALA A 77 -6.41 -7.35 -13.38
N VAL A 78 -7.02 -6.81 -12.32
CA VAL A 78 -6.62 -5.52 -11.74
C VAL A 78 -5.25 -5.58 -11.08
N PRO A 79 -4.93 -6.50 -10.15
CA PRO A 79 -3.58 -6.61 -9.58
C PRO A 79 -2.52 -6.86 -10.64
N GLN A 80 -2.81 -7.73 -11.62
CA GLN A 80 -1.88 -8.01 -12.72
C GLN A 80 -1.56 -6.76 -13.54
N ALA A 81 -2.59 -5.97 -13.89
CA ALA A 81 -2.41 -4.74 -14.65
C ALA A 81 -1.74 -3.63 -13.82
N ALA A 82 -2.08 -3.52 -12.52
CA ALA A 82 -1.48 -2.55 -11.62
C ALA A 82 0.03 -2.76 -11.47
N LEU A 83 0.50 -3.98 -11.29
CA LEU A 83 1.92 -4.30 -11.12
C LEU A 83 2.76 -3.93 -12.35
N LEU A 84 2.16 -3.93 -13.55
CA LEU A 84 2.88 -3.56 -14.78
C LEU A 84 3.21 -2.07 -14.87
N VAL A 85 2.53 -1.23 -14.09
CA VAL A 85 2.69 0.24 -14.14
C VAL A 85 3.06 0.85 -12.79
N SER A 86 3.24 0.03 -11.76
CA SER A 86 3.60 0.50 -10.42
C SER A 86 5.11 0.48 -10.21
N ASP A 87 5.60 1.42 -9.38
CA ASP A 87 6.99 1.47 -8.93
C ASP A 87 7.21 0.58 -7.69
N LEU A 88 6.17 0.40 -6.86
CA LEU A 88 6.25 -0.36 -5.61
C LEU A 88 4.95 -1.11 -5.32
N ALA A 89 5.07 -2.40 -5.06
CA ALA A 89 4.01 -3.23 -4.51
C ALA A 89 4.14 -3.32 -2.99
N LEU A 90 3.11 -2.94 -2.26
CA LEU A 90 3.03 -3.12 -0.81
C LEU A 90 2.19 -4.36 -0.50
N ILE A 91 2.72 -5.25 0.33
CA ILE A 91 2.07 -6.50 0.73
C ILE A 91 1.77 -6.42 2.22
N PRO A 92 0.57 -5.97 2.63
CA PRO A 92 0.20 -5.99 4.04
C PRO A 92 0.00 -7.43 4.50
N LEU A 93 0.75 -7.85 5.53
CA LEU A 93 0.65 -9.19 6.11
C LEU A 93 0.32 -9.12 7.58
N ILE A 94 -0.70 -9.88 7.97
CA ILE A 94 -0.99 -10.15 9.38
C ILE A 94 0.04 -11.17 9.88
N PRO A 95 0.60 -11.00 11.10
CA PRO A 95 1.56 -11.94 11.65
C PRO A 95 0.92 -13.28 12.05
N SER A 96 0.65 -14.12 11.08
CA SER A 96 0.16 -15.47 11.27
C SER A 96 0.76 -16.42 10.21
N PRO A 97 1.04 -17.69 10.55
CA PRO A 97 1.57 -18.67 9.60
C PRO A 97 0.67 -18.86 8.38
N VAL A 98 -0.66 -18.74 8.56
CA VAL A 98 -1.66 -18.90 7.50
C VAL A 98 -1.58 -17.73 6.51
N ASP A 99 -1.45 -16.50 7.01
CA ASP A 99 -1.39 -15.31 6.17
C ASP A 99 -0.08 -15.26 5.36
N VAL A 100 1.04 -15.73 5.93
CA VAL A 100 2.30 -15.85 5.16
C VAL A 100 2.17 -16.88 4.05
N ALA A 101 1.62 -18.04 4.35
CA ALA A 101 1.40 -19.04 3.33
C ALA A 101 0.47 -18.51 2.21
N ALA A 102 -0.55 -17.74 2.58
CA ALA A 102 -1.48 -17.09 1.65
C ALA A 102 -0.80 -15.99 0.80
N ALA A 103 0.30 -15.40 1.24
CA ALA A 103 1.03 -14.40 0.46
C ALA A 103 1.89 -14.99 -0.68
N ALA A 104 2.24 -16.27 -0.62
CA ALA A 104 3.12 -16.89 -1.62
C ALA A 104 2.63 -16.75 -3.07
N PRO A 105 1.33 -16.88 -3.40
CA PRO A 105 0.83 -16.63 -4.75
C PRO A 105 1.01 -15.17 -5.20
N PHE A 106 0.86 -14.20 -4.29
CA PHE A 106 1.09 -12.78 -4.60
C PHE A 106 2.57 -12.48 -4.83
N ILE A 107 3.45 -13.07 -4.03
CA ILE A 107 4.90 -12.92 -4.22
C ILE A 107 5.29 -13.43 -5.60
N ARG A 108 4.82 -14.61 -6.01
CA ARG A 108 5.06 -15.14 -7.38
C ARG A 108 4.46 -14.24 -8.48
N LEU A 109 3.29 -13.65 -8.25
CA LEU A 109 2.71 -12.70 -9.19
C LEU A 109 3.60 -11.47 -9.37
N ILE A 110 4.18 -10.95 -8.29
CA ILE A 110 5.11 -9.81 -8.32
C ILE A 110 6.41 -10.19 -9.04
N GLU A 111 7.01 -11.35 -8.75
CA GLU A 111 8.20 -11.87 -9.44
C GLU A 111 7.96 -11.98 -10.95
N ASN A 112 6.80 -12.49 -11.36
CA ASN A 112 6.42 -12.55 -12.77
C ASN A 112 6.26 -11.15 -13.39
N ALA A 113 5.64 -10.22 -12.67
CA ALA A 113 5.46 -8.84 -13.12
C ALA A 113 6.80 -8.11 -13.27
N GLN A 114 7.78 -8.36 -12.40
CA GLN A 114 9.14 -7.79 -12.48
C GLN A 114 9.87 -8.18 -13.75
N SER A 115 9.54 -9.31 -14.37
CA SER A 115 10.08 -9.68 -15.70
C SER A 115 9.61 -8.76 -16.82
N LEU A 116 8.45 -8.09 -16.64
CA LEU A 116 7.86 -7.16 -17.61
C LEU A 116 8.02 -5.70 -17.17
N ASN A 117 8.11 -5.45 -15.89
CA ASN A 117 8.34 -4.16 -15.25
C ASN A 117 9.56 -4.29 -14.31
N PRO A 118 10.79 -4.19 -14.82
CA PRO A 118 12.01 -4.34 -14.01
C PRO A 118 12.18 -3.27 -12.93
N ALA A 119 11.48 -2.14 -13.05
CA ALA A 119 11.49 -1.07 -12.03
C ALA A 119 10.61 -1.39 -10.82
N LEU A 120 9.69 -2.35 -10.94
CA LEU A 120 8.79 -2.74 -9.86
C LEU A 120 9.56 -3.30 -8.67
N ARG A 121 9.34 -2.72 -7.52
CA ARG A 121 9.82 -3.21 -6.22
C ARG A 121 8.69 -3.77 -5.41
N ALA A 122 9.03 -4.48 -4.35
CA ALA A 122 8.04 -4.99 -3.42
C ALA A 122 8.51 -4.81 -1.98
N LEU A 123 7.56 -4.59 -1.08
CA LEU A 123 7.81 -4.44 0.35
C LEU A 123 6.68 -5.09 1.14
N VAL A 124 7.01 -6.06 1.96
CA VAL A 124 6.08 -6.64 2.93
C VAL A 124 5.90 -5.66 4.09
N VAL A 125 4.66 -5.40 4.46
CA VAL A 125 4.30 -4.52 5.57
C VAL A 125 3.64 -5.34 6.68
N PRO A 126 4.31 -5.57 7.83
CA PRO A 126 3.68 -6.21 8.98
C PRO A 126 2.51 -5.37 9.47
N ASN A 127 1.29 -5.91 9.33
CA ASN A 127 0.04 -5.19 9.59
C ASN A 127 -0.78 -5.88 10.68
N MET A 128 -1.63 -5.13 11.38
CA MET A 128 -2.46 -5.62 12.49
C MET A 128 -1.66 -6.34 13.57
N VAL A 129 -0.42 -5.89 13.82
CA VAL A 129 0.50 -6.53 14.77
C VAL A 129 0.05 -6.28 16.20
N GLN A 130 -0.09 -7.38 16.98
CA GLN A 130 -0.30 -7.33 18.42
C GLN A 130 1.05 -7.50 19.12
N LYS A 131 1.75 -6.39 19.38
CA LYS A 131 3.15 -6.35 19.86
C LYS A 131 3.46 -7.15 21.14
N GLN A 132 2.45 -7.45 21.94
CA GLN A 132 2.62 -8.12 23.24
C GLN A 132 2.57 -9.66 23.18
N THR A 133 2.45 -10.24 21.98
CA THR A 133 2.37 -11.70 21.84
C THR A 133 3.72 -12.30 21.45
N ARG A 134 4.12 -13.40 22.11
CA ARG A 134 5.33 -14.16 21.72
C ARG A 134 5.28 -14.62 20.27
N ILE A 135 4.09 -14.85 19.75
CA ILE A 135 3.84 -15.22 18.36
C ILE A 135 4.28 -14.09 17.41
N ALA A 136 4.02 -12.84 17.76
CA ALA A 136 4.41 -11.71 16.90
C ALA A 136 5.94 -11.56 16.76
N VAL A 137 6.71 -11.86 17.81
CA VAL A 137 8.18 -11.74 17.79
C VAL A 137 8.79 -12.80 16.86
N GLY A 138 8.48 -14.08 17.07
CA GLY A 138 9.01 -15.17 16.22
C GLY A 138 8.54 -15.07 14.77
N TYR A 139 7.42 -14.39 14.54
CA TYR A 139 6.86 -14.19 13.24
C TYR A 139 7.54 -13.07 12.43
N LEU A 140 7.94 -11.98 13.09
CA LEU A 140 8.74 -10.93 12.44
C LEU A 140 10.09 -11.48 11.95
N GLU A 141 10.67 -12.45 12.67
CA GLU A 141 11.85 -13.18 12.21
C GLU A 141 11.55 -14.03 10.97
N HIS A 142 10.38 -14.64 10.90
CA HIS A 142 9.97 -15.42 9.72
C HIS A 142 9.70 -14.55 8.48
N LEU A 143 9.21 -13.33 8.65
CA LEU A 143 9.08 -12.37 7.52
C LEU A 143 10.42 -12.06 6.86
N ALA A 144 11.52 -12.09 7.63
CA ALA A 144 12.87 -11.87 7.09
C ALA A 144 13.35 -13.01 6.17
N SER A 145 12.69 -14.17 6.18
CA SER A 145 12.99 -15.30 5.29
C SER A 145 12.24 -15.26 3.96
N LEU A 146 11.30 -14.32 3.79
CA LEU A 146 10.60 -14.15 2.52
C LEU A 146 11.55 -13.62 1.43
N PRO A 147 11.33 -13.96 0.14
CA PRO A 147 12.14 -13.45 -0.95
C PRO A 147 11.92 -11.95 -1.24
N VAL A 148 10.96 -11.34 -0.56
CA VAL A 148 10.63 -9.91 -0.63
C VAL A 148 11.02 -9.23 0.68
N PRO A 149 11.70 -8.07 0.65
CA PRO A 149 12.08 -7.36 1.86
C PRO A 149 10.86 -6.96 2.69
N ALA A 150 10.99 -7.01 4.01
CA ALA A 150 9.97 -6.58 4.94
C ALA A 150 10.31 -5.21 5.55
N ALA A 151 9.30 -4.37 5.73
CA ALA A 151 9.42 -3.12 6.47
C ALA A 151 9.79 -3.40 7.94
N LYS A 152 10.66 -2.57 8.49
CA LYS A 152 11.00 -2.60 9.91
C LYS A 152 9.86 -2.05 10.77
N THR A 153 9.10 -1.12 10.21
CA THR A 153 7.91 -0.55 10.84
C THR A 153 6.77 -1.57 10.81
N THR A 154 6.16 -1.77 11.97
CA THR A 154 4.95 -2.58 12.12
C THR A 154 3.75 -1.67 12.32
N VAL A 155 2.64 -1.95 11.63
CA VAL A 155 1.36 -1.28 11.86
C VAL A 155 0.55 -2.10 12.87
N GLY A 156 0.23 -1.49 14.01
CA GLY A 156 -0.48 -2.17 15.10
C GLY A 156 -1.96 -2.41 14.81
N LEU A 157 -2.53 -3.45 15.43
CA LEU A 157 -3.98 -3.63 15.48
C LEU A 157 -4.58 -2.57 16.42
N ARG A 158 -5.16 -1.50 15.84
CA ARG A 158 -5.66 -0.34 16.59
C ARG A 158 -7.13 -0.07 16.30
N THR A 159 -7.84 0.32 17.34
CA THR A 159 -9.24 0.77 17.21
C THR A 159 -9.33 2.04 16.35
N SER A 160 -8.34 2.93 16.42
CA SER A 160 -8.28 4.17 15.63
C SER A 160 -8.35 3.94 14.11
N HIS A 161 -7.76 2.85 13.58
CA HIS A 161 -7.90 2.53 12.16
C HIS A 161 -9.34 2.16 11.77
N ARG A 162 -10.06 1.46 12.68
CA ARG A 162 -11.48 1.13 12.48
C ARG A 162 -12.37 2.36 12.58
N GLN A 163 -12.09 3.23 13.55
CA GLN A 163 -12.80 4.50 13.72
C GLN A 163 -12.55 5.41 12.51
N ALA A 164 -11.31 5.47 12.01
CA ALA A 164 -10.96 6.22 10.81
C ALA A 164 -11.78 5.77 9.59
N CYS A 165 -11.95 4.47 9.41
CA CYS A 165 -12.80 3.92 8.34
C CYS A 165 -14.26 4.34 8.49
N ALA A 166 -14.81 4.24 9.70
CA ALA A 166 -16.21 4.59 9.97
C ALA A 166 -16.49 6.09 9.77
N LEU A 167 -15.48 6.95 9.99
CA LEU A 167 -15.60 8.42 9.91
C LEU A 167 -15.05 8.98 8.57
N GLY A 168 -14.64 8.16 7.63
CA GLY A 168 -14.02 8.64 6.40
C GLY A 168 -12.73 9.43 6.62
N SER A 169 -12.05 9.22 7.75
CA SER A 169 -10.90 9.99 8.20
C SER A 169 -9.61 9.15 8.20
N SER A 170 -8.62 9.55 8.98
CA SER A 170 -7.37 8.82 9.18
C SER A 170 -6.90 8.93 10.63
N VAL A 171 -5.90 8.15 11.01
CA VAL A 171 -5.29 8.25 12.35
C VAL A 171 -4.75 9.65 12.66
N PHE A 172 -4.46 10.45 11.63
CA PHE A 172 -3.99 11.84 11.78
C PHE A 172 -5.08 12.77 12.34
N GLY A 173 -6.35 12.50 12.05
CA GLY A 173 -7.49 13.24 12.59
C GLY A 173 -8.01 12.75 13.94
N LEU A 174 -7.57 11.58 14.43
CA LEU A 174 -8.15 10.92 15.60
C LEU A 174 -7.31 11.02 16.87
N GLY A 175 -6.18 11.74 16.86
CA GLY A 175 -5.36 11.95 18.06
C GLY A 175 -4.57 10.70 18.51
N ASP A 176 -4.55 9.60 17.76
CA ASP A 176 -3.74 8.42 18.05
C ASP A 176 -2.26 8.67 17.70
N ARG A 177 -1.51 9.16 18.67
CA ARG A 177 -0.08 9.49 18.49
C ARG A 177 0.76 8.29 18.05
N GLU A 178 0.48 7.09 18.55
CA GLU A 178 1.23 5.90 18.17
C GLU A 178 0.85 5.44 16.76
N GLY A 179 -0.43 5.45 16.39
CA GLY A 179 -0.87 5.19 15.02
C GLY A 179 -0.25 6.16 14.01
N VAL A 180 -0.24 7.46 14.32
CA VAL A 180 0.44 8.48 13.52
C VAL A 180 1.93 8.18 13.37
N LYS A 181 2.63 7.82 14.47
CA LYS A 181 4.04 7.48 14.44
C LYS A 181 4.33 6.26 13.57
N GLU A 182 3.51 5.22 13.68
CA GLU A 182 3.64 4.00 12.87
C GLU A 182 3.47 4.31 11.38
N ILE A 183 2.40 4.99 10.99
CA ILE A 183 2.14 5.34 9.59
C ILE A 183 3.20 6.31 9.04
N THR A 184 3.64 7.29 9.84
CA THR A 184 4.72 8.21 9.42
C THR A 184 6.05 7.49 9.24
N SER A 185 6.36 6.50 10.08
CA SER A 185 7.58 5.70 9.95
C SER A 185 7.52 4.78 8.73
N LEU A 186 6.36 4.15 8.48
CA LEU A 186 6.12 3.35 7.28
C LEU A 186 6.26 4.20 6.02
N LEU A 187 5.70 5.40 6.00
CA LEU A 187 5.85 6.32 4.87
C LEU A 187 7.31 6.58 4.52
N LYS A 188 8.17 6.79 5.52
CA LYS A 188 9.62 6.97 5.30
C LYS A 188 10.29 5.73 4.68
N GLU A 189 9.84 4.54 5.04
CA GLU A 189 10.35 3.30 4.43
C GLU A 189 9.86 3.13 2.99
N VAL A 190 8.61 3.45 2.72
CA VAL A 190 8.03 3.49 1.36
C VAL A 190 8.80 4.47 0.48
N GLU A 191 9.05 5.70 0.94
CA GLU A 191 9.84 6.70 0.21
C GLU A 191 11.28 6.23 -0.07
N ARG A 192 11.92 5.54 0.89
CA ARG A 192 13.25 4.96 0.68
C ARG A 192 13.23 3.82 -0.33
N ALA A 193 12.20 2.97 -0.27
CA ALA A 193 12.02 1.91 -1.24
C ALA A 193 11.84 2.49 -2.65
N LEU A 194 11.12 3.56 -2.83
CA LEU A 194 10.97 4.28 -4.11
C LEU A 194 12.27 4.96 -4.57
N ALA A 195 13.07 5.51 -3.65
CA ALA A 195 14.29 6.26 -3.98
C ALA A 195 15.53 5.38 -4.25
N ALA A 196 15.50 4.09 -3.96
CA ALA A 196 16.69 3.24 -4.00
C ALA A 196 17.33 3.08 -5.40
N ASP A 197 16.61 3.37 -6.49
CA ASP A 197 17.08 3.25 -7.88
C ASP A 197 17.61 4.56 -8.53
N SER A 198 17.40 5.69 -7.86
CA SER A 198 17.99 6.95 -8.33
C SER A 198 19.53 6.97 -8.23
N ARG A 199 20.13 5.90 -7.70
CA ARG A 199 21.57 5.77 -7.44
C ARG A 199 22.30 4.69 -8.26
N VAL A 200 21.62 3.93 -9.10
CA VAL A 200 22.26 3.11 -10.12
C VAL A 200 22.55 4.03 -11.31
N GLY A 201 23.48 4.96 -11.07
CA GLY A 201 24.04 5.79 -12.11
C GLY A 201 24.71 4.91 -13.14
N LEU A 202 24.51 5.23 -14.41
CA LEU A 202 25.28 4.78 -15.55
C LEU A 202 26.78 4.70 -15.20
N ALA A 203 27.26 3.51 -14.90
CA ALA A 203 28.63 3.17 -15.16
C ALA A 203 28.69 2.82 -16.65
N VAL A 204 28.86 3.82 -17.49
CA VAL A 204 29.35 3.60 -18.85
C VAL A 204 30.78 3.13 -18.67
N ALA A 205 31.01 1.83 -18.90
CA ALA A 205 32.35 1.31 -19.03
C ALA A 205 32.97 1.84 -20.34
N PRO A 206 34.31 2.09 -20.32
CA PRO A 206 35.06 2.66 -21.45
C PRO A 206 35.10 1.73 -22.65
#